data_c661cfb6bc441a928fc7ef947211c258
#
_entry.id   c661cfb6bc441a928fc7ef947211c258
#
_cell.length_a   1.000
_cell.length_b   1.000
_cell.length_c   1.000
_cell.angle_alpha   90.00
_cell.angle_beta   90.00
_cell.angle_gamma   90.00
#
_symmetry.space_group_name_H-M   'P 1'
#
loop_
_entity.id
_entity.type
_entity.pdbx_description
1 polymer ?
#
loop_
_entity_poly.entity_id
_entity_poly.type
_entity_poly.pdbx_seq_one_letter_code
_entity_poly.pdbx_strand_id
1 'polypeptide(L)'
;MCLQIRQSRFFESGLYVDSETLVEKARVFFSGREDSMNILISLGLVVLGFALLVKGADFFVDGASGIASRFGIPQLVIGLTIVAMGTSLPEAAVSITAAFKGSAGITIGNIVGSNILNVSIILGLASVIIPIAVQKSTVKYEMPFMMAVTLLLVLLGMDGKISRLDGAILWACFLLYLYYIYRMTKNGKEEQAADALPLAKSVLFVLLGAVGVVLGSDFAVDGASELARIFGMSERFIGLTIVALGTSLPELVTSVSAARKGNADIAIGNIVGSNLFNILFVVGTSSLIIPVPFNPRFIVDGLMALVVGLVLWFCVRKNYQLTRKHGIILLILYVFYFLYLCTF
;
A
#
# COMPACT_ATOMS: atom_id res chain seq x y z
N MET A 1 -6.99 -21.04 -47.07
CA MET A 1 -7.85 -20.88 -48.26
C MET A 1 -7.51 -19.50 -48.82
N CYS A 2 -6.59 -19.52 -49.81
CA CYS A 2 -6.04 -18.29 -50.44
C CYS A 2 -7.07 -17.61 -51.29
N LEU A 3 -7.38 -16.35 -51.00
CA LEU A 3 -8.09 -15.46 -51.91
C LEU A 3 -7.04 -14.78 -52.79
N GLN A 4 -6.92 -15.29 -54.05
CA GLN A 4 -6.29 -14.60 -55.14
C GLN A 4 -7.19 -13.41 -55.54
N ILE A 5 -6.78 -12.20 -55.25
CA ILE A 5 -7.39 -11.00 -55.79
C ILE A 5 -6.67 -10.68 -57.08
N ARG A 6 -7.42 -10.82 -58.17
CA ARG A 6 -7.09 -10.55 -59.56
C ARG A 6 -6.69 -9.07 -59.76
N GLN A 7 -5.50 -8.84 -60.35
CA GLN A 7 -5.07 -7.54 -60.83
C GLN A 7 -6.04 -7.01 -61.88
N SER A 8 -6.74 -5.91 -61.61
CA SER A 8 -7.39 -5.09 -62.60
C SER A 8 -6.57 -3.81 -62.81
N ARG A 9 -5.97 -3.68 -63.99
CA ARG A 9 -5.32 -2.46 -64.50
C ARG A 9 -6.38 -1.41 -64.72
N PHE A 10 -6.30 -0.29 -64.03
CA PHE A 10 -6.84 0.97 -64.48
C PHE A 10 -5.67 1.92 -64.81
N PHE A 11 -5.46 2.18 -66.04
CA PHE A 11 -4.56 3.21 -66.56
C PHE A 11 -5.38 4.50 -66.66
N GLU A 12 -5.04 5.52 -65.89
CA GLU A 12 -4.96 6.94 -66.25
C GLU A 12 -4.81 7.78 -65.00
N SER A 13 -3.80 8.65 -65.04
CA SER A 13 -3.34 9.60 -64.04
C SER A 13 -2.37 9.02 -62.94
N GLY A 14 -1.13 9.44 -63.09
CA GLY A 14 0.11 9.07 -62.40
C GLY A 14 0.19 9.08 -60.87
N LEU A 15 -0.70 8.39 -60.22
CA LEU A 15 -0.55 8.04 -58.79
C LEU A 15 -0.67 6.51 -58.65
N TYR A 16 0.48 5.86 -58.75
CA TYR A 16 0.61 4.46 -58.33
C TYR A 16 0.71 4.45 -56.81
N VAL A 17 -0.42 4.32 -56.14
CA VAL A 17 -0.42 4.08 -54.69
C VAL A 17 -0.39 2.56 -54.54
N ASP A 18 0.76 2.04 -54.14
CA ASP A 18 0.95 0.63 -53.82
C ASP A 18 -0.03 0.21 -52.73
N SER A 19 -0.77 -0.88 -52.96
CA SER A 19 -1.75 -1.41 -52.02
C SER A 19 -1.11 -1.78 -50.67
N GLU A 20 0.17 -2.16 -50.63
CA GLU A 20 0.91 -2.42 -49.40
C GLU A 20 1.14 -1.11 -48.61
N THR A 21 1.47 -0.01 -49.28
CA THR A 21 1.63 1.31 -48.67
C THR A 21 0.32 1.87 -48.10
N LEU A 22 -0.82 1.58 -48.73
CA LEU A 22 -2.14 1.97 -48.23
C LEU A 22 -2.53 1.15 -47.02
N VAL A 23 -2.28 -0.15 -47.02
CA VAL A 23 -2.54 -1.05 -45.86
C VAL A 23 -1.64 -0.67 -44.70
N GLU A 24 -0.38 -0.36 -44.96
CA GLU A 24 0.56 0.06 -43.91
C GLU A 24 0.19 1.43 -43.34
N LYS A 25 -0.17 2.41 -44.15
CA LYS A 25 -0.69 3.71 -43.68
C LYS A 25 -2.00 3.59 -42.93
N ALA A 26 -2.91 2.72 -43.36
CA ALA A 26 -4.13 2.44 -42.66
C ALA A 26 -3.84 1.78 -41.30
N ARG A 27 -2.93 0.80 -41.24
CA ARG A 27 -2.51 0.14 -39.98
C ARG A 27 -1.90 1.14 -39.00
N VAL A 28 -1.01 2.02 -39.45
CA VAL A 28 -0.41 3.08 -38.62
C VAL A 28 -1.48 4.09 -38.16
N PHE A 29 -2.43 4.46 -39.05
CA PHE A 29 -3.52 5.38 -38.66
C PHE A 29 -4.48 4.77 -37.64
N PHE A 30 -4.86 3.48 -37.76
CA PHE A 30 -5.71 2.80 -36.82
C PHE A 30 -4.98 2.51 -35.50
N SER A 31 -3.70 2.11 -35.56
CA SER A 31 -2.87 1.93 -34.34
C SER A 31 -2.74 3.22 -33.54
N GLY A 32 -2.42 4.34 -34.19
CA GLY A 32 -2.34 5.64 -33.51
C GLY A 32 -3.68 6.12 -32.93
N ARG A 33 -4.82 5.68 -33.46
CA ARG A 33 -6.15 6.00 -32.91
C ARG A 33 -6.51 5.11 -31.74
N GLU A 34 -6.13 3.84 -31.75
CA GLU A 34 -6.26 2.92 -30.62
C GLU A 34 -5.38 3.37 -29.45
N ASP A 35 -4.13 3.73 -29.71
CA ASP A 35 -3.21 4.24 -28.69
C ASP A 35 -3.75 5.53 -28.05
N SER A 36 -4.29 6.45 -28.87
CA SER A 36 -4.88 7.69 -28.37
C SER A 36 -6.12 7.44 -27.50
N MET A 37 -6.96 6.47 -27.87
CA MET A 37 -8.14 6.08 -27.07
C MET A 37 -7.72 5.44 -25.75
N ASN A 38 -6.72 4.56 -25.79
CA ASN A 38 -6.19 3.91 -24.59
C ASN A 38 -5.55 4.93 -23.64
N ILE A 39 -4.82 5.92 -24.15
CA ILE A 39 -4.27 7.03 -23.36
C ILE A 39 -5.38 7.80 -22.64
N LEU A 40 -6.47 8.17 -23.35
CA LEU A 40 -7.59 8.91 -22.73
C LEU A 40 -8.31 8.10 -21.66
N ILE A 41 -8.54 6.81 -21.89
CA ILE A 41 -9.16 5.91 -20.91
C ILE A 41 -8.25 5.77 -19.69
N SER A 42 -6.96 5.54 -19.90
CA SER A 42 -5.98 5.37 -18.82
C SER A 42 -5.83 6.63 -17.99
N LEU A 43 -5.78 7.82 -18.62
CA LEU A 43 -5.82 9.10 -17.91
C LEU A 43 -7.12 9.27 -17.12
N GLY A 44 -8.26 8.89 -17.71
CA GLY A 44 -9.56 8.89 -17.02
C GLY A 44 -9.55 7.99 -15.79
N LEU A 45 -8.99 6.78 -15.89
CA LEU A 45 -8.83 5.85 -14.76
C LEU A 45 -7.93 6.42 -13.67
N VAL A 46 -6.79 7.03 -14.02
CA VAL A 46 -5.90 7.68 -13.05
C VAL A 46 -6.63 8.80 -12.31
N VAL A 47 -7.30 9.70 -13.03
CA VAL A 47 -8.03 10.84 -12.42
C VAL A 47 -9.16 10.34 -11.53
N LEU A 48 -9.97 9.40 -12.03
CA LEU A 48 -11.06 8.78 -11.25
C LEU A 48 -10.52 8.04 -10.04
N GLY A 49 -9.44 7.28 -10.22
CA GLY A 49 -8.74 6.56 -9.15
C GLY A 49 -8.30 7.49 -8.03
N PHE A 50 -7.60 8.57 -8.33
CA PHE A 50 -7.20 9.56 -7.33
C PHE A 50 -8.39 10.29 -6.68
N ALA A 51 -9.44 10.59 -7.43
CA ALA A 51 -10.65 11.18 -6.87
C ALA A 51 -11.34 10.24 -5.87
N LEU A 52 -11.45 8.95 -6.19
CA LEU A 52 -11.99 7.93 -5.28
C LEU A 52 -11.09 7.71 -4.07
N LEU A 53 -9.75 7.65 -4.26
CA LEU A 53 -8.78 7.54 -3.16
C LEU A 53 -8.95 8.68 -2.15
N VAL A 54 -8.92 9.92 -2.62
CA VAL A 54 -8.99 11.10 -1.73
C VAL A 54 -10.33 11.15 -1.00
N LYS A 55 -11.45 11.01 -1.73
CA LYS A 55 -12.78 11.04 -1.12
C LYS A 55 -13.05 9.81 -0.25
N GLY A 56 -12.61 8.65 -0.70
CA GLY A 56 -12.68 7.41 0.07
C GLY A 56 -11.92 7.52 1.39
N ALA A 57 -10.69 8.03 1.36
CA ALA A 57 -9.90 8.25 2.58
C ALA A 57 -10.54 9.27 3.52
N ASP A 58 -11.13 10.34 2.99
CA ASP A 58 -11.86 11.31 3.81
C ASP A 58 -13.05 10.67 4.55
N PHE A 59 -13.88 9.88 3.84
CA PHE A 59 -14.99 9.16 4.47
C PHE A 59 -14.50 8.10 5.45
N PHE A 60 -13.42 7.38 5.10
CA PHE A 60 -12.86 6.34 5.96
C PHE A 60 -12.37 6.90 7.30
N VAL A 61 -11.62 8.00 7.26
CA VAL A 61 -11.12 8.68 8.46
C VAL A 61 -12.28 9.28 9.27
N ASP A 62 -13.25 9.94 8.64
CA ASP A 62 -14.40 10.53 9.34
C ASP A 62 -15.25 9.45 10.00
N GLY A 63 -15.52 8.34 9.31
CA GLY A 63 -16.24 7.21 9.86
C GLY A 63 -15.51 6.56 11.03
N ALA A 64 -14.20 6.31 10.88
CA ALA A 64 -13.35 5.73 11.91
C ALA A 64 -13.28 6.63 13.16
N SER A 65 -13.05 7.94 12.97
CA SER A 65 -13.07 8.94 14.05
C SER A 65 -14.45 9.04 14.72
N GLY A 66 -15.52 8.96 13.95
CA GLY A 66 -16.90 8.94 14.48
C GLY A 66 -17.19 7.73 15.37
N ILE A 67 -16.70 6.54 14.99
CA ILE A 67 -16.78 5.33 15.83
C ILE A 67 -15.97 5.55 17.13
N ALA A 68 -14.72 6.02 17.02
CA ALA A 68 -13.87 6.30 18.17
C ALA A 68 -14.57 7.23 19.17
N SER A 69 -15.02 8.40 18.71
CA SER A 69 -15.69 9.40 19.54
C SER A 69 -16.99 8.89 20.16
N ARG A 70 -17.76 8.08 19.44
CA ARG A 70 -19.03 7.52 19.91
C ARG A 70 -18.87 6.55 21.07
N PHE A 71 -17.83 5.72 21.02
CA PHE A 71 -17.57 4.69 22.03
C PHE A 71 -16.50 5.11 23.06
N GLY A 72 -15.95 6.31 22.95
CA GLY A 72 -14.84 6.78 23.77
C GLY A 72 -13.58 5.90 23.59
N ILE A 73 -13.38 5.39 22.37
CA ILE A 73 -12.21 4.58 22.00
C ILE A 73 -11.08 5.54 21.62
N PRO A 74 -9.85 5.36 22.14
CA PRO A 74 -8.73 6.18 21.71
C PRO A 74 -8.53 6.15 20.19
N GLN A 75 -8.28 7.31 19.56
CA GLN A 75 -8.06 7.43 18.11
C GLN A 75 -6.91 6.55 17.63
N LEU A 76 -5.88 6.39 18.48
CA LEU A 76 -4.75 5.49 18.19
C LEU A 76 -5.21 4.03 18.01
N VAL A 77 -6.13 3.54 18.85
CA VAL A 77 -6.68 2.17 18.74
C VAL A 77 -7.37 1.96 17.41
N ILE A 78 -8.16 2.93 16.96
CA ILE A 78 -8.83 2.88 15.67
C ILE A 78 -7.80 2.88 14.51
N GLY A 79 -6.77 3.71 14.62
CA GLY A 79 -5.65 3.71 13.68
C GLY A 79 -4.94 2.36 13.61
N LEU A 80 -4.58 1.80 14.77
CA LEU A 80 -3.91 0.49 14.90
C LEU A 80 -4.76 -0.71 14.46
N THR A 81 -6.07 -0.55 14.27
CA THR A 81 -6.99 -1.66 13.95
C THR A 81 -7.79 -1.41 12.68
N ILE A 82 -8.95 -0.78 12.78
CA ILE A 82 -9.91 -0.63 11.67
C ILE A 82 -9.23 0.02 10.45
N VAL A 83 -8.47 1.09 10.67
CA VAL A 83 -7.84 1.83 9.59
C VAL A 83 -6.69 1.01 9.00
N ALA A 84 -5.78 0.51 9.84
CA ALA A 84 -4.64 -0.28 9.40
C ALA A 84 -5.06 -1.57 8.67
N MET A 85 -5.98 -2.34 9.25
CA MET A 85 -6.47 -3.58 8.62
C MET A 85 -7.22 -3.29 7.32
N GLY A 86 -8.01 -2.19 7.28
CA GLY A 86 -8.79 -1.81 6.11
C GLY A 86 -7.92 -1.40 4.93
N THR A 87 -6.87 -0.62 5.18
CA THR A 87 -5.95 -0.18 4.11
C THR A 87 -5.03 -1.29 3.65
N SER A 88 -4.63 -2.23 4.54
CA SER A 88 -3.78 -3.38 4.20
C SER A 88 -4.54 -4.61 3.66
N LEU A 89 -5.84 -4.47 3.34
CA LEU A 89 -6.60 -5.54 2.66
C LEU A 89 -6.02 -5.95 1.30
N PRO A 90 -5.54 -5.03 0.44
CA PRO A 90 -4.90 -5.40 -0.82
C PRO A 90 -3.67 -6.28 -0.62
N GLU A 91 -2.77 -5.92 0.31
CA GLU A 91 -1.59 -6.73 0.65
C GLU A 91 -1.98 -8.12 1.15
N ALA A 92 -2.98 -8.19 2.02
CA ALA A 92 -3.51 -9.46 2.53
C ALA A 92 -4.10 -10.31 1.40
N ALA A 93 -4.91 -9.71 0.54
CA ALA A 93 -5.54 -10.41 -0.59
C ALA A 93 -4.49 -10.99 -1.54
N VAL A 94 -3.49 -10.21 -1.93
CA VAL A 94 -2.40 -10.66 -2.82
C VAL A 94 -1.63 -11.81 -2.18
N SER A 95 -1.15 -11.65 -0.95
CA SER A 95 -0.29 -12.62 -0.28
C SER A 95 -1.01 -13.93 0.07
N ILE A 96 -2.22 -13.85 0.60
CA ILE A 96 -3.01 -15.01 0.99
C ILE A 96 -3.50 -15.78 -0.25
N THR A 97 -3.93 -15.07 -1.31
CA THR A 97 -4.32 -15.71 -2.58
C THR A 97 -3.12 -16.41 -3.22
N ALA A 98 -1.94 -15.78 -3.20
CA ALA A 98 -0.72 -16.40 -3.69
C ALA A 98 -0.36 -17.68 -2.92
N ALA A 99 -0.55 -17.69 -1.60
CA ALA A 99 -0.37 -18.89 -0.78
C ALA A 99 -1.32 -20.02 -1.17
N PHE A 100 -2.61 -19.74 -1.38
CA PHE A 100 -3.59 -20.73 -1.87
C PHE A 100 -3.25 -21.28 -3.26
N LYS A 101 -2.65 -20.45 -4.13
CA LYS A 101 -2.21 -20.86 -5.49
C LYS A 101 -0.85 -21.55 -5.49
N GLY A 102 -0.22 -21.79 -4.35
CA GLY A 102 1.12 -22.40 -4.25
C GLY A 102 2.28 -21.48 -4.66
N SER A 103 2.02 -20.18 -4.80
CA SER A 103 3.00 -19.15 -5.23
C SER A 103 3.40 -18.20 -4.08
N ALA A 104 3.55 -18.75 -2.86
CA ALA A 104 3.82 -17.96 -1.66
C ALA A 104 5.16 -17.19 -1.67
N GLY A 105 6.03 -17.42 -2.67
CA GLY A 105 7.33 -16.75 -2.77
C GLY A 105 7.28 -15.22 -2.84
N ILE A 106 6.15 -14.63 -3.26
CA ILE A 106 5.97 -13.18 -3.34
C ILE A 106 5.56 -12.56 -2.00
N THR A 107 5.07 -13.35 -1.04
CA THR A 107 4.51 -12.85 0.23
C THR A 107 5.51 -12.02 1.02
N ILE A 108 6.74 -12.52 1.22
CA ILE A 108 7.75 -11.80 2.01
C ILE A 108 8.14 -10.49 1.35
N GLY A 109 8.38 -10.49 0.04
CA GLY A 109 8.71 -9.27 -0.71
C GLY A 109 7.59 -8.23 -0.64
N ASN A 110 6.33 -8.65 -0.84
CA ASN A 110 5.17 -7.78 -0.72
C ASN A 110 5.09 -7.17 0.69
N ILE A 111 5.13 -7.97 1.74
CA ILE A 111 4.94 -7.53 3.13
C ILE A 111 6.12 -6.69 3.65
N VAL A 112 7.36 -7.15 3.46
CA VAL A 112 8.53 -6.39 3.93
C VAL A 112 8.70 -5.11 3.12
N GLY A 113 8.46 -5.17 1.80
CA GLY A 113 8.49 -4.00 0.92
C GLY A 113 7.46 -2.94 1.34
N SER A 114 6.19 -3.34 1.54
CA SER A 114 5.13 -2.44 2.03
C SER A 114 5.48 -1.85 3.41
N ASN A 115 6.04 -2.64 4.32
CA ASN A 115 6.43 -2.15 5.64
C ASN A 115 7.54 -1.09 5.59
N ILE A 116 8.53 -1.25 4.70
CA ILE A 116 9.56 -0.22 4.45
C ILE A 116 8.93 1.03 3.83
N LEU A 117 8.07 0.87 2.81
CA LEU A 117 7.34 1.97 2.17
C LEU A 117 6.49 2.76 3.17
N ASN A 118 5.75 2.05 4.01
CA ASN A 118 4.88 2.62 5.03
C ASN A 118 5.62 3.58 5.96
N VAL A 119 6.76 3.17 6.47
CA VAL A 119 7.55 4.00 7.40
C VAL A 119 8.32 5.08 6.64
N SER A 120 8.98 4.74 5.53
CA SER A 120 9.92 5.65 4.87
C SER A 120 9.23 6.63 3.93
N ILE A 121 8.33 6.16 3.06
CA ILE A 121 7.64 7.02 2.08
C ILE A 121 6.39 7.63 2.71
N ILE A 122 5.52 6.84 3.31
CA ILE A 122 4.20 7.33 3.72
C ILE A 122 4.33 8.28 4.91
N LEU A 123 4.96 7.86 6.01
CA LEU A 123 5.21 8.78 7.13
C LEU A 123 6.18 9.90 6.74
N GLY A 124 7.16 9.60 5.85
CA GLY A 124 8.05 10.59 5.29
C GLY A 124 7.28 11.72 4.61
N LEU A 125 6.47 11.42 3.61
CA LEU A 125 5.65 12.39 2.87
C LEU A 125 4.62 13.07 3.76
N ALA A 126 3.87 12.30 4.57
CA ALA A 126 2.86 12.85 5.47
C ALA A 126 3.45 13.89 6.42
N SER A 127 4.63 13.61 7.02
CA SER A 127 5.29 14.52 7.95
C SER A 127 5.96 15.74 7.26
N VAL A 128 6.35 15.63 5.99
CA VAL A 128 6.80 16.77 5.18
C VAL A 128 5.63 17.72 4.90
N ILE A 129 4.44 17.18 4.62
CA ILE A 129 3.22 17.97 4.42
C ILE A 129 2.79 18.61 5.73
N ILE A 130 2.61 17.81 6.79
CA ILE A 130 2.15 18.26 8.11
C ILE A 130 2.95 17.49 9.19
N PRO A 131 3.62 18.21 10.13
CA PRO A 131 4.24 17.55 11.28
C PRO A 131 3.21 16.74 12.08
N ILE A 132 3.54 15.49 12.41
CA ILE A 132 2.63 14.54 13.03
C ILE A 132 3.01 14.40 14.50
N ALA A 133 2.07 14.66 15.41
CA ALA A 133 2.23 14.37 16.82
C ALA A 133 2.21 12.84 17.05
N VAL A 134 3.02 12.35 17.99
CA VAL A 134 3.12 10.92 18.31
C VAL A 134 2.90 10.73 19.80
N GLN A 135 1.99 9.84 20.18
CA GLN A 135 1.73 9.56 21.59
C GLN A 135 2.95 8.92 22.29
N LYS A 136 3.07 9.19 23.59
CA LYS A 136 4.14 8.58 24.41
C LYS A 136 4.03 7.05 24.44
N SER A 137 2.80 6.51 24.45
CA SER A 137 2.54 5.07 24.34
C SER A 137 3.14 4.49 23.07
N THR A 138 2.91 5.14 21.93
CA THR A 138 3.39 4.69 20.61
C THR A 138 4.91 4.59 20.57
N VAL A 139 5.59 5.58 21.12
CA VAL A 139 7.05 5.57 21.20
C VAL A 139 7.57 4.51 22.17
N LYS A 140 6.83 4.24 23.25
CA LYS A 140 7.27 3.32 24.31
C LYS A 140 6.89 1.86 24.07
N TYR A 141 5.77 1.59 23.39
CA TYR A 141 5.22 0.24 23.25
C TYR A 141 5.02 -0.18 21.79
N GLU A 142 4.24 0.54 21.00
CA GLU A 142 3.83 0.08 19.66
C GLU A 142 4.99 0.06 18.67
N MET A 143 5.83 1.10 18.61
CA MET A 143 7.00 1.12 17.73
C MET A 143 8.06 0.08 18.12
N PRO A 144 8.46 -0.07 19.41
CA PRO A 144 9.34 -1.17 19.83
C PRO A 144 8.77 -2.55 19.54
N PHE A 145 7.45 -2.74 19.72
CA PHE A 145 6.80 -4.01 19.38
C PHE A 145 6.83 -4.28 17.87
N MET A 146 6.57 -3.29 17.03
CA MET A 146 6.69 -3.39 15.57
C MET A 146 8.12 -3.81 15.16
N MET A 147 9.14 -3.20 15.75
CA MET A 147 10.53 -3.57 15.49
C MET A 147 10.86 -4.99 15.99
N ALA A 148 10.37 -5.38 17.15
CA ALA A 148 10.55 -6.73 17.70
C ALA A 148 9.89 -7.79 16.81
N VAL A 149 8.69 -7.52 16.28
CA VAL A 149 7.99 -8.39 15.33
C VAL A 149 8.73 -8.48 13.99
N THR A 150 9.29 -7.38 13.50
CA THR A 150 10.12 -7.37 12.29
C THR A 150 11.39 -8.21 12.50
N LEU A 151 12.06 -8.05 13.64
CA LEU A 151 13.22 -8.88 14.00
C LEU A 151 12.83 -10.36 14.13
N LEU A 152 11.70 -10.66 14.76
CA LEU A 152 11.18 -12.03 14.87
C LEU A 152 10.99 -12.65 13.48
N LEU A 153 10.37 -11.93 12.52
CA LEU A 153 10.21 -12.41 11.14
C LEU A 153 11.56 -12.77 10.50
N VAL A 154 12.58 -11.90 10.65
CA VAL A 154 13.92 -12.17 10.11
C VAL A 154 14.53 -13.40 10.75
N LEU A 155 14.45 -13.55 12.08
CA LEU A 155 14.99 -14.70 12.80
C LEU A 155 14.30 -16.02 12.39
N LEU A 156 12.98 -16.01 12.26
CA LEU A 156 12.21 -17.18 11.83
C LEU A 156 12.55 -17.59 10.39
N GLY A 157 12.87 -16.60 9.51
CA GLY A 157 13.20 -16.85 8.11
C GLY A 157 14.66 -17.28 7.86
N MET A 158 15.54 -17.30 8.86
CA MET A 158 16.98 -17.59 8.68
C MET A 158 17.26 -19.01 8.16
N ASP A 159 16.33 -19.95 8.34
CA ASP A 159 16.43 -21.31 7.81
C ASP A 159 15.96 -21.44 6.33
N GLY A 160 15.60 -20.31 5.69
CA GLY A 160 15.20 -20.23 4.28
C GLY A 160 13.70 -20.33 4.03
N LYS A 161 12.86 -20.40 5.06
CA LYS A 161 11.41 -20.43 4.94
C LYS A 161 10.73 -20.00 6.23
N ILE A 162 9.52 -19.48 6.12
CA ILE A 162 8.59 -19.36 7.25
C ILE A 162 7.71 -20.62 7.25
N SER A 163 7.93 -21.49 8.21
CA SER A 163 7.19 -22.76 8.35
C SER A 163 5.77 -22.53 8.91
N ARG A 164 4.95 -23.57 8.92
CA ARG A 164 3.63 -23.52 9.57
C ARG A 164 3.72 -23.26 11.08
N LEU A 165 4.78 -23.77 11.74
CA LEU A 165 5.01 -23.51 13.15
C LEU A 165 5.33 -22.02 13.38
N ASP A 166 6.16 -21.41 12.54
CA ASP A 166 6.46 -19.99 12.57
C ASP A 166 5.19 -19.17 12.34
N GLY A 167 4.33 -19.59 11.44
CA GLY A 167 3.01 -19.01 11.23
C GLY A 167 2.13 -19.05 12.48
N ALA A 168 2.14 -20.16 13.20
CA ALA A 168 1.42 -20.29 14.47
C ALA A 168 2.01 -19.35 15.55
N ILE A 169 3.34 -19.17 15.58
CA ILE A 169 4.01 -18.22 16.46
C ILE A 169 3.59 -16.79 16.13
N LEU A 170 3.59 -16.41 14.85
CA LEU A 170 3.16 -15.09 14.39
C LEU A 170 1.68 -14.84 14.76
N TRP A 171 0.81 -15.84 14.57
CA TRP A 171 -0.59 -15.76 15.00
C TRP A 171 -0.76 -15.63 16.51
N ALA A 172 0.04 -16.35 17.32
CA ALA A 172 0.04 -16.18 18.77
C ALA A 172 0.43 -14.74 19.16
N CYS A 173 1.45 -14.18 18.51
CA CYS A 173 1.82 -12.78 18.69
C CYS A 173 0.70 -11.82 18.22
N PHE A 174 -0.04 -12.15 17.15
CA PHE A 174 -1.20 -11.38 16.72
C PHE A 174 -2.32 -11.36 17.77
N LEU A 175 -2.63 -12.50 18.37
CA LEU A 175 -3.62 -12.58 19.44
C LEU A 175 -3.18 -11.80 20.69
N LEU A 176 -1.89 -11.82 21.04
CA LEU A 176 -1.33 -10.98 22.10
C LEU A 176 -1.45 -9.49 21.78
N TYR A 177 -1.20 -9.12 20.52
CA TYR A 177 -1.41 -7.75 20.03
C TYR A 177 -2.88 -7.32 20.14
N LEU A 178 -3.82 -8.15 19.71
CA LEU A 178 -5.25 -7.86 19.84
C LEU A 178 -5.68 -7.75 21.31
N TYR A 179 -5.13 -8.58 22.19
CA TYR A 179 -5.35 -8.48 23.64
C TYR A 179 -4.81 -7.15 24.21
N TYR A 180 -3.61 -6.75 23.79
CA TYR A 180 -3.06 -5.44 24.17
C TYR A 180 -3.97 -4.29 23.73
N ILE A 181 -4.44 -4.30 22.47
CA ILE A 181 -5.39 -3.31 21.94
C ILE A 181 -6.69 -3.29 22.75
N TYR A 182 -7.24 -4.47 23.08
CA TYR A 182 -8.43 -4.56 23.93
C TYR A 182 -8.20 -3.91 25.30
N ARG A 183 -7.06 -4.17 25.94
CA ARG A 183 -6.69 -3.56 27.22
C ARG A 183 -6.55 -2.04 27.10
N MET A 184 -5.95 -1.57 26.02
CA MET A 184 -5.81 -0.15 25.72
C MET A 184 -7.16 0.54 25.56
N THR A 185 -8.08 -0.08 24.82
CA THR A 185 -9.47 0.41 24.68
C THR A 185 -10.19 0.51 26.03
N LYS A 186 -10.02 -0.49 26.91
CA LYS A 186 -10.69 -0.51 28.22
C LYS A 186 -10.15 0.54 29.20
N ASN A 187 -8.84 0.82 29.13
CA ASN A 187 -8.15 1.71 30.09
C ASN A 187 -8.05 3.16 29.61
N GLY A 188 -8.13 3.39 28.30
CA GLY A 188 -7.93 4.70 27.65
C GLY A 188 -9.25 5.32 27.18
N LYS A 189 -10.23 5.47 28.08
CA LYS A 189 -11.48 6.13 27.73
C LYS A 189 -11.23 7.61 27.42
N GLU A 190 -11.47 8.01 26.16
CA GLU A 190 -11.60 9.40 25.78
C GLU A 190 -13.03 9.89 26.08
N GLU A 191 -13.20 11.19 26.33
CA GLU A 191 -14.53 11.77 26.49
C GLU A 191 -15.34 11.58 25.20
N GLN A 192 -16.56 11.08 25.34
CA GLN A 192 -17.48 10.97 24.22
C GLN A 192 -17.85 12.38 23.75
N ALA A 193 -17.53 12.68 22.47
CA ALA A 193 -17.93 13.94 21.90
C ALA A 193 -19.46 14.00 21.73
N ALA A 194 -20.09 15.06 22.26
CA ALA A 194 -21.54 15.27 22.18
C ALA A 194 -22.01 15.31 20.72
N ASP A 195 -21.17 15.81 19.81
CA ASP A 195 -21.44 15.97 18.38
C ASP A 195 -20.89 14.82 17.50
N ALA A 196 -20.64 13.64 18.09
CA ALA A 196 -20.16 12.49 17.34
C ALA A 196 -21.18 12.07 16.27
N LEU A 197 -20.68 11.70 15.08
CA LEU A 197 -21.51 11.20 13.99
C LEU A 197 -22.39 10.03 14.47
N PRO A 198 -23.65 9.91 14.01
CA PRO A 198 -24.49 8.74 14.28
C PRO A 198 -23.74 7.45 13.88
N LEU A 199 -23.83 6.40 14.72
CA LEU A 199 -23.09 5.15 14.49
C LEU A 199 -23.34 4.56 13.10
N ALA A 200 -24.59 4.51 12.66
CA ALA A 200 -24.96 4.01 11.33
C ALA A 200 -24.26 4.80 10.21
N LYS A 201 -24.15 6.13 10.35
CA LYS A 201 -23.45 6.98 9.39
C LYS A 201 -21.93 6.75 9.46
N SER A 202 -21.36 6.60 10.66
CA SER A 202 -19.94 6.29 10.84
C SER A 202 -19.57 4.94 10.22
N VAL A 203 -20.37 3.90 10.45
CA VAL A 203 -20.16 2.58 9.84
C VAL A 203 -20.30 2.66 8.31
N LEU A 204 -21.32 3.35 7.81
CA LEU A 204 -21.50 3.55 6.36
C LEU A 204 -20.29 4.28 5.76
N PHE A 205 -19.77 5.30 6.44
CA PHE A 205 -18.58 6.05 5.99
C PHE A 205 -17.32 5.18 5.98
N VAL A 206 -17.12 4.31 6.99
CA VAL A 206 -16.03 3.33 6.99
C VAL A 206 -16.14 2.40 5.79
N LEU A 207 -17.32 1.83 5.54
CA LEU A 207 -17.52 0.88 4.45
C LEU A 207 -17.35 1.54 3.08
N LEU A 208 -18.02 2.67 2.83
CA LEU A 208 -17.90 3.41 1.57
C LEU A 208 -16.48 3.95 1.37
N GLY A 209 -15.85 4.41 2.45
CA GLY A 209 -14.49 4.89 2.44
C GLY A 209 -13.50 3.77 2.08
N ALA A 210 -13.59 2.61 2.73
CA ALA A 210 -12.75 1.46 2.44
C ALA A 210 -12.89 1.01 0.97
N VAL A 211 -14.14 0.85 0.48
CA VAL A 211 -14.40 0.50 -0.93
C VAL A 211 -13.83 1.58 -1.86
N GLY A 212 -14.04 2.86 -1.57
CA GLY A 212 -13.53 3.97 -2.38
C GLY A 212 -12.00 4.00 -2.44
N VAL A 213 -11.34 3.72 -1.31
CA VAL A 213 -9.87 3.68 -1.24
C VAL A 213 -9.31 2.49 -2.03
N VAL A 214 -9.88 1.29 -1.89
CA VAL A 214 -9.43 0.08 -2.62
C VAL A 214 -9.66 0.24 -4.12
N LEU A 215 -10.89 0.54 -4.56
CA LEU A 215 -11.20 0.72 -5.98
C LEU A 215 -10.44 1.90 -6.59
N GLY A 216 -10.25 2.97 -5.82
CA GLY A 216 -9.47 4.12 -6.25
C GLY A 216 -8.00 3.79 -6.47
N SER A 217 -7.41 2.95 -5.61
CA SER A 217 -6.06 2.43 -5.79
C SER A 217 -5.95 1.58 -7.04
N ASP A 218 -6.86 0.60 -7.23
CA ASP A 218 -6.87 -0.28 -8.39
C ASP A 218 -6.96 0.54 -9.70
N PHE A 219 -7.89 1.47 -9.79
CA PHE A 219 -8.03 2.31 -11.00
C PHE A 219 -6.82 3.20 -11.26
N ALA A 220 -6.22 3.77 -10.22
CA ALA A 220 -5.02 4.60 -10.36
C ALA A 220 -3.82 3.76 -10.84
N VAL A 221 -3.64 2.55 -10.29
CA VAL A 221 -2.56 1.63 -10.65
C VAL A 221 -2.74 1.09 -12.06
N ASP A 222 -3.95 0.64 -12.41
CA ASP A 222 -4.26 0.10 -13.74
C ASP A 222 -4.03 1.17 -14.82
N GLY A 223 -4.57 2.37 -14.61
CA GLY A 223 -4.40 3.48 -15.55
C GLY A 223 -2.93 3.91 -15.68
N ALA A 224 -2.21 4.02 -14.58
CA ALA A 224 -0.79 4.39 -14.60
C ALA A 224 0.09 3.30 -15.24
N SER A 225 -0.22 2.02 -14.98
CA SER A 225 0.51 0.89 -15.58
C SER A 225 0.30 0.82 -17.09
N GLU A 226 -0.93 1.05 -17.56
CA GLU A 226 -1.22 1.07 -18.99
C GLU A 226 -0.54 2.24 -19.70
N LEU A 227 -0.56 3.44 -19.10
CA LEU A 227 0.21 4.58 -19.63
C LEU A 227 1.70 4.26 -19.71
N ALA A 228 2.26 3.64 -18.69
CA ALA A 228 3.67 3.26 -18.68
C ALA A 228 4.02 2.24 -19.79
N ARG A 229 3.10 1.28 -20.08
CA ARG A 229 3.25 0.34 -21.22
C ARG A 229 3.23 1.06 -22.53
N ILE A 230 2.29 1.99 -22.75
CA ILE A 230 2.20 2.79 -23.97
C ILE A 230 3.47 3.62 -24.17
N PHE A 231 4.09 4.13 -23.09
CA PHE A 231 5.38 4.83 -23.15
C PHE A 231 6.59 3.91 -23.27
N GLY A 232 6.39 2.60 -23.44
CA GLY A 232 7.45 1.63 -23.67
C GLY A 232 8.25 1.22 -22.42
N MET A 233 7.71 1.45 -21.23
CA MET A 233 8.35 1.00 -19.98
C MET A 233 8.23 -0.52 -19.85
N SER A 234 9.28 -1.17 -19.30
CA SER A 234 9.26 -2.63 -19.13
C SER A 234 8.29 -3.06 -18.02
N GLU A 235 7.68 -4.26 -18.16
CA GLU A 235 6.81 -4.85 -17.14
C GLU A 235 7.51 -4.99 -15.79
N ARG A 236 8.83 -5.24 -15.81
CA ARG A 236 9.65 -5.26 -14.59
C ARG A 236 9.67 -3.89 -13.90
N PHE A 237 9.86 -2.81 -14.66
CA PHE A 237 9.86 -1.46 -14.11
C PHE A 237 8.48 -1.09 -13.56
N ILE A 238 7.41 -1.38 -14.30
CA ILE A 238 6.02 -1.14 -13.89
C ILE A 238 5.73 -1.86 -12.58
N GLY A 239 6.07 -3.16 -12.48
CA GLY A 239 5.83 -3.95 -11.28
C GLY A 239 6.61 -3.45 -10.06
N LEU A 240 7.89 -3.11 -10.23
CA LEU A 240 8.75 -2.65 -9.12
C LEU A 240 8.46 -1.21 -8.65
N THR A 241 7.78 -0.41 -9.46
CA THR A 241 7.49 1.00 -9.15
C THR A 241 6.00 1.26 -8.99
N ILE A 242 5.24 1.20 -10.07
CA ILE A 242 3.83 1.63 -10.09
C ILE A 242 2.97 0.67 -9.26
N VAL A 243 3.10 -0.63 -9.48
CA VAL A 243 2.30 -1.62 -8.76
C VAL A 243 2.72 -1.70 -7.29
N ALA A 244 4.02 -1.70 -7.00
CA ALA A 244 4.52 -1.75 -5.63
C ALA A 244 4.11 -0.53 -4.79
N LEU A 245 4.15 0.67 -5.38
CA LEU A 245 3.63 1.88 -4.73
C LEU A 245 2.10 1.85 -4.64
N GLY A 246 1.45 1.24 -5.62
CA GLY A 246 0.00 1.23 -5.77
C GLY A 246 -0.71 0.52 -4.63
N THR A 247 -0.22 -0.64 -4.20
CA THR A 247 -0.81 -1.36 -3.06
C THR A 247 -0.74 -0.57 -1.76
N SER A 248 0.26 0.32 -1.61
CA SER A 248 0.41 1.19 -0.45
C SER A 248 -0.22 2.59 -0.62
N LEU A 249 -0.90 2.87 -1.74
CA LEU A 249 -1.66 4.13 -1.93
C LEU A 249 -2.80 4.29 -0.91
N PRO A 250 -3.55 3.23 -0.55
CA PRO A 250 -4.55 3.30 0.52
C PRO A 250 -3.98 3.86 1.83
N GLU A 251 -2.87 3.31 2.29
CA GLU A 251 -2.18 3.76 3.50
C GLU A 251 -1.72 5.21 3.38
N LEU A 252 -1.11 5.57 2.23
CA LEU A 252 -0.60 6.92 2.00
C LEU A 252 -1.72 7.95 2.09
N VAL A 253 -2.76 7.77 1.29
CA VAL A 253 -3.83 8.79 1.18
C VAL A 253 -4.62 8.86 2.49
N THR A 254 -4.88 7.73 3.13
CA THR A 254 -5.58 7.68 4.43
C THR A 254 -4.76 8.35 5.54
N SER A 255 -3.44 8.06 5.64
CA SER A 255 -2.58 8.68 6.65
C SER A 255 -2.41 10.18 6.43
N VAL A 256 -2.27 10.63 5.18
CA VAL A 256 -2.22 12.07 4.84
C VAL A 256 -3.56 12.74 5.15
N SER A 257 -4.69 12.13 4.81
CA SER A 257 -6.03 12.65 5.13
C SER A 257 -6.22 12.77 6.64
N ALA A 258 -5.88 11.72 7.41
CA ALA A 258 -5.95 11.75 8.86
C ALA A 258 -5.09 12.87 9.47
N ALA A 259 -3.83 13.00 9.02
CA ALA A 259 -2.94 14.05 9.47
C ALA A 259 -3.48 15.45 9.16
N ARG A 260 -4.04 15.67 7.95
CA ARG A 260 -4.65 16.96 7.55
C ARG A 260 -5.89 17.31 8.36
N LYS A 261 -6.63 16.33 8.83
CA LYS A 261 -7.81 16.50 9.70
C LYS A 261 -7.44 16.65 11.18
N GLY A 262 -6.14 16.68 11.52
CA GLY A 262 -5.67 16.76 12.91
C GLY A 262 -5.68 15.44 13.66
N ASN A 263 -6.05 14.33 13.03
CA ASN A 263 -6.10 13.00 13.62
C ASN A 263 -4.73 12.30 13.51
N ALA A 264 -3.71 12.91 14.13
CA ALA A 264 -2.33 12.42 14.07
C ALA A 264 -2.18 10.97 14.57
N ASP A 265 -2.97 10.57 15.58
CA ASP A 265 -2.97 9.24 16.16
C ASP A 265 -3.50 8.18 15.16
N ILE A 266 -4.51 8.52 14.35
CA ILE A 266 -4.96 7.65 13.27
C ILE A 266 -3.87 7.51 12.21
N ALA A 267 -3.18 8.61 11.84
CA ALA A 267 -2.13 8.56 10.83
C ALA A 267 -0.95 7.66 11.25
N ILE A 268 -0.45 7.81 12.47
CA ILE A 268 0.62 6.97 13.02
C ILE A 268 0.13 5.55 13.28
N GLY A 269 -1.06 5.41 13.87
CA GLY A 269 -1.67 4.12 14.17
C GLY A 269 -1.88 3.29 12.90
N ASN A 270 -2.33 3.92 11.81
CA ASN A 270 -2.46 3.27 10.51
C ASN A 270 -1.15 2.60 10.09
N ILE A 271 -0.04 3.33 10.07
CA ILE A 271 1.24 2.79 9.58
C ILE A 271 1.83 1.73 10.52
N VAL A 272 1.84 1.99 11.82
CA VAL A 272 2.35 1.01 12.80
C VAL A 272 1.47 -0.24 12.82
N GLY A 273 0.13 -0.05 12.77
CA GLY A 273 -0.84 -1.14 12.73
C GLY A 273 -0.75 -1.97 11.46
N SER A 274 -0.64 -1.32 10.27
CA SER A 274 -0.43 -2.00 9.00
C SER A 274 0.83 -2.85 9.00
N ASN A 275 1.95 -2.34 9.51
CA ASN A 275 3.20 -3.10 9.58
C ASN A 275 3.07 -4.33 10.50
N LEU A 276 2.38 -4.19 11.63
CA LEU A 276 2.10 -5.31 12.54
C LEU A 276 1.13 -6.32 11.92
N PHE A 277 0.04 -5.85 11.31
CA PHE A 277 -0.94 -6.69 10.63
C PHE A 277 -0.32 -7.48 9.48
N ASN A 278 0.50 -6.83 8.67
CA ASN A 278 1.21 -7.42 7.56
C ASN A 278 2.09 -8.60 8.00
N ILE A 279 2.89 -8.45 9.03
CA ILE A 279 3.77 -9.52 9.50
C ILE A 279 2.96 -10.58 10.27
N LEU A 280 2.22 -10.17 11.29
CA LEU A 280 1.60 -11.10 12.22
C LEU A 280 0.43 -11.87 11.61
N PHE A 281 -0.45 -11.16 10.88
CA PHE A 281 -1.63 -11.76 10.28
C PHE A 281 -1.36 -12.28 8.86
N VAL A 282 -0.82 -11.44 7.96
CA VAL A 282 -0.72 -11.82 6.55
C VAL A 282 0.35 -12.89 6.32
N VAL A 283 1.59 -12.68 6.81
CA VAL A 283 2.63 -13.72 6.73
C VAL A 283 2.24 -14.92 7.58
N GLY A 284 1.71 -14.69 8.79
CA GLY A 284 1.23 -15.75 9.66
C GLY A 284 0.19 -16.66 8.97
N THR A 285 -0.84 -16.08 8.36
CA THR A 285 -1.89 -16.81 7.63
C THR A 285 -1.33 -17.52 6.41
N SER A 286 -0.54 -16.82 5.58
CA SER A 286 0.06 -17.40 4.39
C SER A 286 0.93 -18.62 4.71
N SER A 287 1.72 -18.55 5.79
CA SER A 287 2.60 -19.65 6.19
C SER A 287 1.86 -20.83 6.85
N LEU A 288 0.68 -20.62 7.45
CA LEU A 288 -0.21 -21.71 7.88
C LEU A 288 -0.79 -22.48 6.70
N ILE A 289 -1.12 -21.79 5.59
CA ILE A 289 -1.63 -22.42 4.37
C ILE A 289 -0.52 -23.25 3.73
N ILE A 290 0.61 -22.62 3.40
CA ILE A 290 1.79 -23.26 2.81
C ILE A 290 3.06 -22.59 3.34
N PRO A 291 4.15 -23.35 3.65
CA PRO A 291 5.43 -22.72 4.03
C PRO A 291 5.85 -21.68 3.01
N VAL A 292 6.18 -20.48 3.49
CA VAL A 292 6.55 -19.33 2.66
C VAL A 292 8.06 -19.32 2.46
N PRO A 293 8.59 -19.40 1.22
CA PRO A 293 10.01 -19.31 0.96
C PRO A 293 10.58 -17.96 1.45
N PHE A 294 11.70 -18.03 2.17
CA PHE A 294 12.42 -16.84 2.66
C PHE A 294 13.80 -16.78 2.02
N ASN A 295 13.91 -16.05 0.91
CA ASN A 295 15.19 -15.89 0.22
C ASN A 295 16.19 -15.14 1.11
N PRO A 296 17.50 -15.49 1.13
CA PRO A 296 18.53 -14.76 1.88
C PRO A 296 18.55 -13.24 1.65
N ARG A 297 18.14 -12.77 0.49
CA ARG A 297 17.99 -11.32 0.22
C ARG A 297 16.98 -10.64 1.14
N PHE A 298 15.92 -11.33 1.54
CA PHE A 298 14.93 -10.81 2.48
C PHE A 298 15.50 -10.56 3.90
N ILE A 299 16.64 -11.14 4.24
CA ILE A 299 17.36 -10.77 5.48
C ILE A 299 17.78 -9.30 5.39
N VAL A 300 18.35 -8.88 4.25
CA VAL A 300 18.77 -7.48 4.04
C VAL A 300 17.56 -6.55 4.07
N ASP A 301 16.47 -6.94 3.40
CA ASP A 301 15.23 -6.15 3.36
C ASP A 301 14.59 -6.05 4.77
N GLY A 302 14.56 -7.14 5.53
CA GLY A 302 14.10 -7.15 6.92
C GLY A 302 14.97 -6.31 7.86
N LEU A 303 16.30 -6.34 7.68
CA LEU A 303 17.21 -5.46 8.40
C LEU A 303 17.01 -3.99 8.01
N MET A 304 16.74 -3.71 6.75
CA MET A 304 16.39 -2.36 6.29
C MET A 304 15.07 -1.88 6.93
N ALA A 305 14.05 -2.75 7.02
CA ALA A 305 12.81 -2.43 7.73
C ALA A 305 13.05 -2.10 9.22
N LEU A 306 13.97 -2.84 9.87
CA LEU A 306 14.40 -2.53 11.24
C LEU A 306 15.12 -1.19 11.33
N VAL A 307 16.05 -0.90 10.42
CA VAL A 307 16.79 0.37 10.38
C VAL A 307 15.85 1.54 10.23
N VAL A 308 14.90 1.45 9.29
CA VAL A 308 13.90 2.50 9.07
C VAL A 308 13.01 2.69 10.31
N GLY A 309 12.58 1.59 10.95
CA GLY A 309 11.83 1.64 12.22
C GLY A 309 12.64 2.27 13.36
N LEU A 310 13.93 1.93 13.49
CA LEU A 310 14.84 2.53 14.47
C LEU A 310 15.01 4.03 14.23
N VAL A 311 15.24 4.44 12.98
CA VAL A 311 15.39 5.87 12.63
C VAL A 311 14.10 6.63 12.95
N LEU A 312 12.92 6.09 12.59
CA LEU A 312 11.65 6.68 12.99
C LEU A 312 11.56 6.86 14.51
N TRP A 313 11.86 5.81 15.27
CA TRP A 313 11.82 5.84 16.73
C TRP A 313 12.80 6.88 17.31
N PHE A 314 14.05 6.93 16.81
CA PHE A 314 15.02 7.94 17.23
C PHE A 314 14.57 9.37 16.93
N CYS A 315 13.91 9.60 15.79
CA CYS A 315 13.37 10.89 15.41
C CYS A 315 12.29 11.40 16.38
N VAL A 316 11.41 10.50 16.87
CA VAL A 316 10.24 10.92 17.65
C VAL A 316 10.41 10.79 19.16
N ARG A 317 11.41 10.03 19.66
CA ARG A 317 11.54 9.68 21.09
C ARG A 317 11.72 10.87 22.05
N LYS A 318 12.28 11.99 21.60
CA LYS A 318 12.54 13.15 22.45
C LYS A 318 11.36 14.12 22.50
N ASN A 319 10.83 14.47 21.33
CA ASN A 319 9.85 15.55 21.19
C ASN A 319 8.43 15.03 20.91
N TYR A 320 8.24 13.71 20.77
CA TYR A 320 6.96 13.09 20.46
C TYR A 320 6.30 13.71 19.21
N GLN A 321 7.13 14.09 18.23
CA GLN A 321 6.68 14.70 16.99
C GLN A 321 7.57 14.26 15.82
N LEU A 322 6.94 13.79 14.77
CA LEU A 322 7.58 13.55 13.49
C LEU A 322 7.54 14.85 12.67
N THR A 323 8.66 15.52 12.59
CA THR A 323 8.80 16.84 11.94
C THR A 323 9.12 16.68 10.45
N ARG A 324 9.00 17.76 9.67
CA ARG A 324 9.38 17.79 8.24
C ARG A 324 10.83 17.33 8.01
N LYS A 325 11.77 17.70 8.89
CA LYS A 325 13.18 17.27 8.79
C LYS A 325 13.31 15.75 8.95
N HIS A 326 12.57 15.19 9.89
CA HIS A 326 12.53 13.74 10.09
C HIS A 326 11.94 13.02 8.87
N GLY A 327 10.88 13.59 8.26
CA GLY A 327 10.30 13.05 7.03
C GLY A 327 11.30 13.02 5.87
N ILE A 328 12.08 14.09 5.68
CA ILE A 328 13.12 14.13 4.65
C ILE A 328 14.18 13.04 4.89
N ILE A 329 14.58 12.80 6.16
CA ILE A 329 15.53 11.73 6.50
C ILE A 329 14.97 10.36 6.09
N LEU A 330 13.69 10.08 6.38
CA LEU A 330 13.03 8.83 6.02
C LEU A 330 12.97 8.65 4.50
N LEU A 331 12.63 9.71 3.75
CA LEU A 331 12.60 9.69 2.29
C LEU A 331 13.99 9.43 1.68
N ILE A 332 15.03 10.05 2.21
CA ILE A 332 16.41 9.83 1.77
C ILE A 332 16.83 8.38 2.01
N LEU A 333 16.49 7.79 3.16
CA LEU A 333 16.76 6.38 3.44
C LEU A 333 16.10 5.46 2.41
N TYR A 334 14.87 5.77 2.00
CA TYR A 334 14.20 4.99 0.96
C TYR A 334 14.92 5.11 -0.39
N VAL A 335 15.39 6.30 -0.77
CA VAL A 335 16.14 6.49 -2.02
C VAL A 335 17.40 5.61 -2.03
N PHE A 336 18.15 5.54 -0.93
CA PHE A 336 19.32 4.65 -0.83
C PHE A 336 18.93 3.17 -0.93
N TYR A 337 17.85 2.77 -0.28
CA TYR A 337 17.34 1.41 -0.38
C TYR A 337 16.86 1.08 -1.80
N PHE A 338 16.17 2.00 -2.45
CA PHE A 338 15.73 1.82 -3.84
C PHE A 338 16.91 1.69 -4.81
N LEU A 339 17.96 2.51 -4.64
CA LEU A 339 19.20 2.39 -5.42
C LEU A 339 19.85 1.01 -5.19
N TYR A 340 19.88 0.52 -3.95
CA TYR A 340 20.34 -0.84 -3.66
C TYR A 340 19.51 -1.89 -4.42
N LEU A 341 18.18 -1.82 -4.41
CA LEU A 341 17.30 -2.75 -5.14
C LEU A 341 17.51 -2.71 -6.67
N CYS A 342 17.90 -1.57 -7.23
CA CYS A 342 18.19 -1.43 -8.66
C CYS A 342 19.55 -2.02 -9.05
N THR A 343 20.48 -2.18 -8.10
CA THR A 343 21.85 -2.66 -8.37
C THR A 343 22.02 -4.17 -8.14
N PHE A 344 21.21 -4.77 -7.31
CA PHE A 344 21.26 -6.18 -6.90
C PHE A 344 19.95 -6.92 -7.14
#